data_fd5f4c77c3bc82c0b7fd37e29541c20e
#
_entry.id   fd5f4c77c3bc82c0b7fd37e29541c20e
#
_cell.length_a   1.000
_cell.length_b   1.000
_cell.length_c   1.000
_cell.angle_alpha   90.00
_cell.angle_beta   90.00
_cell.angle_gamma   90.00
#
_symmetry.space_group_name_H-M   'P 1'
#
loop_
_entity.id
_entity.type
_entity.pdbx_description
1 polymer ?
#
loop_
_entity_poly.entity_id
_entity_poly.type
_entity_poly.pdbx_seq_one_letter_code
_entity_poly.pdbx_strand_id
1 'polypeptide(L)'
;GKFGGETDNWMWPRHTGDFSIFRIYAGKDNRPAEYSEENVPYKAEEFLKVSLDGYKADDFTMIMGFPGSTERYMTSYEIDEMFQVSGPQRIDIRGARQDILKEDMAASDKVRIQYASKYANSSNYWKNTIGMLRGLKKLDVKALKEAQEAEFQAWAEQNTLPEEGFVDALGMIREAVNDNMAYTGPLQYLSEAMVRSVEIMTPALVANRMLTAEEVSDEAKAQAKEYYANFYKDYNLPTDRKVARKMLSMVKENVKDLPTVFAEVIDAQFGGDIDAYVDYLY
;
A
#
# COMPACT_ATOMS: atom_id res chain seq x y z
N GLY A 1 -1.66 18.54 -13.81
CA GLY A 1 -1.82 19.46 -12.68
C GLY A 1 -2.25 18.74 -11.41
N LYS A 2 -1.72 19.20 -10.29
CA LYS A 2 -2.15 18.76 -8.97
C LYS A 2 -2.42 20.00 -8.13
N PHE A 3 -3.64 20.14 -7.65
CA PHE A 3 -4.10 21.26 -6.84
C PHE A 3 -4.52 20.78 -5.46
N GLY A 4 -4.22 21.53 -4.39
CA GLY A 4 -4.56 21.19 -3.01
C GLY A 4 -3.62 20.20 -2.32
N GLY A 5 -2.69 19.57 -3.04
CA GLY A 5 -1.69 18.65 -2.49
C GLY A 5 -2.30 17.43 -1.82
N GLU A 6 -1.67 17.00 -0.72
CA GLU A 6 -2.09 15.84 0.07
C GLU A 6 -2.95 16.22 1.29
N THR A 7 -3.29 17.51 1.49
CA THR A 7 -3.86 18.02 2.75
C THR A 7 -5.18 17.37 3.11
N ASP A 8 -6.09 17.25 2.15
CA ASP A 8 -7.43 16.70 2.33
C ASP A 8 -7.67 15.36 1.61
N ASN A 9 -6.59 14.65 1.23
CA ASN A 9 -6.70 13.32 0.67
C ASN A 9 -7.37 12.37 1.68
N TRP A 10 -8.37 11.60 1.22
CA TRP A 10 -9.24 10.74 2.04
C TRP A 10 -10.04 11.47 3.13
N MET A 11 -10.22 12.78 2.99
CA MET A 11 -10.99 13.59 3.90
C MET A 11 -12.14 14.32 3.16
N TRP A 12 -13.14 14.75 3.90
CA TRP A 12 -14.26 15.52 3.39
C TRP A 12 -14.45 16.80 4.23
N PRO A 13 -14.78 17.95 3.64
CA PRO A 13 -14.93 18.23 2.21
C PRO A 13 -13.58 18.25 1.47
N ARG A 14 -13.63 18.01 0.13
CA ARG A 14 -12.45 18.00 -0.73
C ARG A 14 -12.27 19.33 -1.45
N HIS A 15 -11.02 19.79 -1.49
CA HIS A 15 -10.58 20.97 -2.22
C HIS A 15 -9.41 20.65 -3.16
N THR A 16 -9.16 19.38 -3.43
CA THR A 16 -8.10 18.91 -4.33
C THR A 16 -8.63 18.64 -5.72
N GLY A 17 -7.78 18.83 -6.72
CA GLY A 17 -8.03 18.43 -8.10
C GLY A 17 -6.74 17.95 -8.75
N ASP A 18 -6.75 16.70 -9.23
CA ASP A 18 -5.66 16.11 -9.97
C ASP A 18 -6.12 15.84 -11.41
N PHE A 19 -5.36 16.31 -12.38
CA PHE A 19 -5.64 16.07 -13.78
C PHE A 19 -4.36 15.95 -14.61
N SER A 20 -4.44 15.17 -15.67
CA SER A 20 -3.42 15.07 -16.70
C SER A 20 -4.04 15.22 -18.06
N ILE A 21 -3.40 16.00 -18.93
CA ILE A 21 -3.80 16.17 -20.31
C ILE A 21 -2.68 15.62 -21.18
N PHE A 22 -3.04 14.64 -22.01
CA PHE A 22 -2.13 14.04 -22.98
C PHE A 22 -2.55 14.41 -24.39
N ARG A 23 -1.57 14.68 -25.25
CA ARG A 23 -1.79 14.79 -26.67
C ARG A 23 -1.17 13.57 -27.34
N ILE A 24 -1.97 12.84 -28.08
CA ILE A 24 -1.53 11.67 -28.84
C ILE A 24 -1.05 12.15 -30.22
N TYR A 25 0.08 11.66 -30.67
CA TYR A 25 0.61 11.88 -31.99
C TYR A 25 0.62 10.57 -32.78
N ALA A 26 0.40 10.67 -34.08
CA ALA A 26 0.35 9.55 -35.01
C ALA A 26 1.10 9.90 -36.30
N GLY A 27 1.30 8.94 -37.17
CA GLY A 27 1.82 9.17 -38.50
C GLY A 27 0.94 10.15 -39.29
N LYS A 28 1.47 10.71 -40.39
CA LYS A 28 0.75 11.64 -41.28
C LYS A 28 -0.54 11.06 -41.86
N ASP A 29 -0.65 9.72 -41.88
CA ASP A 29 -1.80 8.93 -42.29
C ASP A 29 -2.80 8.64 -41.14
N ASN A 30 -2.58 9.24 -39.96
CA ASN A 30 -3.38 9.07 -38.74
C ASN A 30 -3.33 7.66 -38.15
N ARG A 31 -2.29 6.86 -38.47
CA ARG A 31 -2.07 5.52 -37.94
C ARG A 31 -1.00 5.52 -36.84
N PRO A 32 -0.98 4.49 -35.96
CA PRO A 32 0.10 4.31 -35.02
C PRO A 32 1.45 4.30 -35.73
N ALA A 33 2.42 5.03 -35.17
CA ALA A 33 3.77 5.14 -35.70
C ALA A 33 4.80 5.21 -34.56
N GLU A 34 6.03 4.78 -34.86
CA GLU A 34 7.16 5.02 -33.98
C GLU A 34 7.40 6.51 -33.79
N TYR A 35 8.14 6.86 -32.73
CA TYR A 35 8.44 8.27 -32.45
C TYR A 35 9.18 8.94 -33.63
N SER A 36 8.66 10.07 -34.07
CA SER A 36 9.27 10.94 -35.06
C SER A 36 8.83 12.37 -34.84
N GLU A 37 9.73 13.33 -35.06
CA GLU A 37 9.41 14.77 -35.02
C GLU A 37 8.39 15.19 -36.09
N GLU A 38 8.20 14.34 -37.13
CA GLU A 38 7.24 14.55 -38.19
C GLU A 38 5.82 14.05 -37.87
N ASN A 39 5.65 13.35 -36.75
CA ASN A 39 4.35 12.90 -36.31
C ASN A 39 3.41 14.09 -36.06
N VAL A 40 2.15 13.90 -36.40
CA VAL A 40 1.11 14.93 -36.27
C VAL A 40 0.12 14.56 -35.17
N PRO A 41 -0.60 15.53 -34.60
CA PRO A 41 -1.65 15.22 -33.60
C PRO A 41 -2.67 14.25 -34.20
N TYR A 42 -2.93 13.17 -33.46
CA TYR A 42 -3.94 12.18 -33.81
C TYR A 42 -5.32 12.82 -33.91
N LYS A 43 -6.04 12.51 -34.98
CA LYS A 43 -7.43 12.96 -35.23
C LYS A 43 -8.36 11.81 -34.87
N ALA A 44 -9.06 11.91 -33.74
CA ALA A 44 -10.06 10.92 -33.36
C ALA A 44 -11.30 11.03 -34.26
N GLU A 45 -11.83 9.90 -34.73
CA GLU A 45 -13.08 9.81 -35.46
C GLU A 45 -14.27 10.03 -34.51
N GLU A 46 -14.18 9.46 -33.33
CA GLU A 46 -15.15 9.59 -32.25
C GLU A 46 -14.49 10.09 -30.96
N PHE A 47 -15.18 10.91 -30.22
CA PHE A 47 -14.70 11.41 -28.90
C PHE A 47 -15.89 11.77 -28.00
N LEU A 48 -15.67 11.69 -26.70
CA LEU A 48 -16.62 12.12 -25.68
C LEU A 48 -16.67 13.65 -25.64
N LYS A 49 -17.88 14.22 -25.74
CA LYS A 49 -18.05 15.66 -25.59
C LYS A 49 -17.93 16.06 -24.13
N VAL A 50 -17.17 17.13 -23.89
CA VAL A 50 -17.08 17.75 -22.55
C VAL A 50 -18.25 18.72 -22.42
N SER A 51 -19.14 18.49 -21.44
CA SER A 51 -20.17 19.44 -21.06
C SER A 51 -19.66 20.37 -19.96
N LEU A 52 -19.96 21.65 -20.07
CA LEU A 52 -19.70 22.66 -19.04
C LEU A 52 -20.98 23.07 -18.29
N ASP A 53 -22.10 22.41 -18.57
CA ASP A 53 -23.40 22.72 -17.97
C ASP A 53 -23.50 22.33 -16.48
N GLY A 54 -22.53 21.53 -16.02
CA GLY A 54 -22.51 20.98 -14.67
C GLY A 54 -23.53 19.86 -14.46
N TYR A 55 -23.84 19.56 -13.20
CA TYR A 55 -24.82 18.55 -12.79
C TYR A 55 -25.60 19.05 -11.58
N LYS A 56 -26.77 18.49 -11.37
CA LYS A 56 -27.65 18.82 -10.24
C LYS A 56 -27.77 17.59 -9.32
N ALA A 57 -28.34 17.80 -8.13
CA ALA A 57 -28.74 16.68 -7.28
C ALA A 57 -29.70 15.77 -8.07
N ASP A 58 -29.53 14.49 -7.90
CA ASP A 58 -30.32 13.41 -8.53
C ASP A 58 -30.07 13.20 -10.06
N ASP A 59 -29.18 13.95 -10.67
CA ASP A 59 -28.73 13.65 -12.03
C ASP A 59 -27.99 12.30 -12.09
N PHE A 60 -28.21 11.54 -13.16
CA PHE A 60 -27.44 10.31 -13.38
C PHE A 60 -25.99 10.64 -13.69
N THR A 61 -25.08 10.03 -12.92
CA THR A 61 -23.63 10.11 -13.14
C THR A 61 -23.03 8.72 -13.21
N MET A 62 -21.97 8.57 -14.01
CA MET A 62 -21.29 7.30 -14.18
C MET A 62 -19.78 7.50 -14.31
N ILE A 63 -19.02 6.61 -13.69
CA ILE A 63 -17.58 6.49 -13.88
C ILE A 63 -17.31 5.22 -14.67
N MET A 64 -16.54 5.32 -15.75
CA MET A 64 -16.06 4.16 -16.49
C MET A 64 -14.72 3.71 -15.91
N GLY A 65 -14.70 2.53 -15.32
CA GLY A 65 -13.52 1.93 -14.68
C GLY A 65 -13.92 0.99 -13.55
N PHE A 66 -12.96 0.15 -13.16
CA PHE A 66 -13.15 -0.77 -12.06
C PHE A 66 -12.54 -0.19 -10.78
N PRO A 67 -13.20 -0.35 -9.61
CA PRO A 67 -12.54 -0.08 -8.33
C PRO A 67 -11.35 -1.02 -8.15
N GLY A 68 -10.29 -0.57 -7.50
CA GLY A 68 -9.10 -1.37 -7.24
C GLY A 68 -9.40 -2.58 -6.35
N SER A 69 -10.09 -2.34 -5.24
CA SER A 69 -10.59 -3.36 -4.31
C SER A 69 -11.79 -2.83 -3.55
N THR A 70 -12.65 -3.74 -3.13
CA THR A 70 -13.74 -3.46 -2.19
C THR A 70 -13.82 -4.62 -1.21
N GLU A 71 -14.14 -4.30 0.06
CA GLU A 71 -14.28 -5.28 1.14
C GLU A 71 -15.72 -5.30 1.66
N ARG A 72 -16.66 -5.25 0.71
CA ARG A 72 -18.10 -5.17 0.98
C ARG A 72 -18.61 -6.28 1.90
N TYR A 73 -18.04 -7.46 1.77
CA TYR A 73 -18.51 -8.67 2.46
C TYR A 73 -17.72 -9.00 3.73
N MET A 74 -16.87 -8.09 4.22
CA MET A 74 -16.24 -8.25 5.52
C MET A 74 -17.28 -8.47 6.62
N THR A 75 -16.96 -9.37 7.54
CA THR A 75 -17.75 -9.63 8.73
C THR A 75 -17.43 -8.64 9.85
N SER A 76 -18.27 -8.61 10.88
CA SER A 76 -18.00 -7.81 12.09
C SER A 76 -16.69 -8.21 12.77
N TYR A 77 -16.28 -9.47 12.70
CA TYR A 77 -15.04 -10.00 13.26
C TYR A 77 -13.79 -9.45 12.55
N GLU A 78 -13.84 -9.36 11.21
CA GLU A 78 -12.77 -8.76 10.41
C GLU A 78 -12.66 -7.24 10.63
N ILE A 79 -13.80 -6.56 10.86
CA ILE A 79 -13.81 -5.16 11.25
C ILE A 79 -13.15 -4.97 12.63
N ASP A 80 -13.40 -5.85 13.58
CA ASP A 80 -12.73 -5.82 14.89
C ASP A 80 -11.22 -6.04 14.78
N GLU A 81 -10.77 -6.99 13.96
CA GLU A 81 -9.36 -7.18 13.65
C GLU A 81 -8.74 -5.87 13.12
N MET A 82 -9.40 -5.25 12.14
CA MET A 82 -8.94 -4.01 11.53
C MET A 82 -8.84 -2.86 12.55
N PHE A 83 -9.75 -2.78 13.50
CA PHE A 83 -9.70 -1.77 14.56
C PHE A 83 -8.62 -2.02 15.60
N GLN A 84 -8.36 -3.29 15.92
CA GLN A 84 -7.49 -3.67 17.03
C GLN A 84 -6.05 -3.89 16.60
N VAL A 85 -5.81 -4.38 15.38
CA VAL A 85 -4.50 -4.87 14.94
C VAL A 85 -4.04 -4.16 13.68
N SER A 86 -4.58 -4.52 12.52
CA SER A 86 -4.00 -4.13 11.24
C SER A 86 -4.07 -2.62 10.95
N GLY A 87 -5.14 -1.97 11.35
CA GLY A 87 -5.32 -0.54 11.14
C GLY A 87 -4.35 0.32 11.95
N PRO A 88 -4.34 0.23 13.31
CA PRO A 88 -3.41 0.98 14.15
C PRO A 88 -1.94 0.75 13.77
N GLN A 89 -1.54 -0.50 13.59
CA GLN A 89 -0.15 -0.82 13.22
C GLN A 89 0.26 -0.18 11.89
N ARG A 90 -0.60 -0.23 10.87
CA ARG A 90 -0.32 0.41 9.58
C ARG A 90 -0.19 1.93 9.72
N ILE A 91 -1.03 2.55 10.54
CA ILE A 91 -0.95 3.99 10.81
C ILE A 91 0.37 4.33 11.48
N ASP A 92 0.78 3.58 12.49
CA ASP A 92 2.00 3.85 13.25
C ASP A 92 3.27 3.63 12.40
N ILE A 93 3.37 2.50 11.71
CA ILE A 93 4.53 2.17 10.87
C ILE A 93 4.68 3.20 9.74
N ARG A 94 3.61 3.46 9.01
CA ARG A 94 3.66 4.41 7.89
C ARG A 94 3.83 5.85 8.38
N GLY A 95 3.22 6.23 9.51
CA GLY A 95 3.42 7.52 10.14
C GLY A 95 4.87 7.78 10.48
N ALA A 96 5.53 6.84 11.18
CA ALA A 96 6.93 6.94 11.53
C ALA A 96 7.86 7.08 10.30
N ARG A 97 7.57 6.31 9.23
CA ARG A 97 8.29 6.47 7.95
C ARG A 97 8.05 7.83 7.31
N GLN A 98 6.80 8.29 7.26
CA GLN A 98 6.42 9.57 6.67
C GLN A 98 7.16 10.75 7.33
N ASP A 99 7.31 10.74 8.64
CA ASP A 99 7.99 11.80 9.38
C ASP A 99 9.45 11.91 8.94
N ILE A 100 10.18 10.78 8.82
CA ILE A 100 11.56 10.75 8.34
C ILE A 100 11.65 11.26 6.90
N LEU A 101 10.80 10.75 6.00
CA LEU A 101 10.81 11.17 4.60
C LEU A 101 10.51 12.67 4.46
N LYS A 102 9.55 13.18 5.21
CA LYS A 102 9.14 14.59 5.18
C LYS A 102 10.28 15.51 5.64
N GLU A 103 10.98 15.13 6.70
CA GLU A 103 12.14 15.87 7.20
C GLU A 103 13.24 15.94 6.15
N ASP A 104 13.64 14.82 5.58
CA ASP A 104 14.73 14.75 4.60
C ASP A 104 14.38 15.42 3.27
N MET A 105 13.12 15.31 2.83
CA MET A 105 12.60 16.02 1.66
C MET A 105 12.57 17.53 1.87
N ALA A 106 12.31 18.00 3.07
CA ALA A 106 12.35 19.43 3.40
C ALA A 106 13.79 19.98 3.44
N ALA A 107 14.74 19.14 3.82
CA ALA A 107 16.16 19.51 3.93
C ALA A 107 16.89 19.52 2.57
N SER A 108 16.39 18.83 1.53
CA SER A 108 17.08 18.65 0.26
C SER A 108 16.12 18.53 -0.93
N ASP A 109 16.25 19.42 -1.91
CA ASP A 109 15.52 19.35 -3.17
C ASP A 109 15.80 18.06 -3.94
N LYS A 110 17.04 17.57 -3.90
CA LYS A 110 17.41 16.29 -4.51
C LYS A 110 16.61 15.14 -3.88
N VAL A 111 16.60 15.05 -2.55
CA VAL A 111 15.84 14.03 -1.83
C VAL A 111 14.35 14.19 -2.09
N ARG A 112 13.85 15.42 -2.13
CA ARG A 112 12.45 15.69 -2.45
C ARG A 112 12.05 15.15 -3.83
N ILE A 113 12.87 15.31 -4.84
CA ILE A 113 12.62 14.76 -6.19
C ILE A 113 12.64 13.23 -6.16
N GLN A 114 13.63 12.62 -5.50
CA GLN A 114 13.77 11.18 -5.41
C GLN A 114 12.60 10.51 -4.64
N TYR A 115 12.07 11.19 -3.61
CA TYR A 115 11.11 10.59 -2.68
C TYR A 115 9.67 11.07 -2.83
N ALA A 116 9.40 12.10 -3.62
CA ALA A 116 8.05 12.66 -3.77
C ALA A 116 6.99 11.61 -4.14
N SER A 117 7.28 10.75 -5.11
CA SER A 117 6.36 9.67 -5.53
C SER A 117 6.22 8.59 -4.46
N LYS A 118 7.32 8.18 -3.82
CA LYS A 118 7.33 7.17 -2.74
C LYS A 118 6.56 7.67 -1.52
N TYR A 119 6.77 8.93 -1.16
CA TYR A 119 6.03 9.62 -0.10
C TYR A 119 4.53 9.68 -0.41
N ALA A 120 4.15 10.15 -1.59
CA ALA A 120 2.75 10.26 -1.99
C ALA A 120 2.03 8.91 -1.98
N ASN A 121 2.68 7.86 -2.50
CA ASN A 121 2.14 6.50 -2.49
C ASN A 121 1.92 6.00 -1.06
N SER A 122 2.94 6.09 -0.21
CA SER A 122 2.82 5.67 1.20
C SER A 122 1.77 6.48 1.96
N SER A 123 1.74 7.82 1.75
CA SER A 123 0.77 8.74 2.33
C SER A 123 -0.67 8.40 1.93
N ASN A 124 -0.89 8.01 0.68
CA ASN A 124 -2.21 7.63 0.20
C ASN A 124 -2.80 6.46 1.01
N TYR A 125 -2.05 5.38 1.20
CA TYR A 125 -2.48 4.24 2.02
C TYR A 125 -2.61 4.58 3.50
N TRP A 126 -1.70 5.39 4.03
CA TRP A 126 -1.73 5.85 5.41
C TRP A 126 -3.01 6.64 5.72
N LYS A 127 -3.29 7.65 4.90
CA LYS A 127 -4.50 8.48 5.05
C LYS A 127 -5.79 7.71 4.75
N ASN A 128 -5.75 6.79 3.78
CA ASN A 128 -6.87 5.88 3.51
C ASN A 128 -7.22 5.09 4.79
N THR A 129 -6.22 4.48 5.44
CA THR A 129 -6.46 3.71 6.67
C THR A 129 -7.03 4.59 7.78
N ILE A 130 -6.47 5.78 8.01
CA ILE A 130 -7.00 6.75 9.01
C ILE A 130 -8.45 7.13 8.70
N GLY A 131 -8.73 7.48 7.44
CA GLY A 131 -10.07 7.89 7.00
C GLY A 131 -11.08 6.76 7.10
N MET A 132 -10.68 5.54 6.71
CA MET A 132 -11.50 4.34 6.78
C MET A 132 -11.87 3.99 8.22
N LEU A 133 -10.91 3.87 9.13
CA LEU A 133 -11.19 3.58 10.55
C LEU A 133 -12.11 4.64 11.18
N ARG A 134 -11.88 5.91 10.85
CA ARG A 134 -12.78 7.01 11.31
C ARG A 134 -14.18 6.83 10.74
N GLY A 135 -14.32 6.52 9.46
CA GLY A 135 -15.61 6.33 8.79
C GLY A 135 -16.37 5.15 9.35
N LEU A 136 -15.73 3.99 9.46
CA LEU A 136 -16.30 2.77 10.00
C LEU A 136 -16.80 2.98 11.43
N LYS A 137 -16.02 3.66 12.27
CA LYS A 137 -16.40 3.99 13.64
C LYS A 137 -17.55 5.01 13.70
N LYS A 138 -17.50 6.05 12.87
CA LYS A 138 -18.53 7.11 12.86
C LYS A 138 -19.89 6.60 12.42
N LEU A 139 -19.92 5.66 11.48
CA LEU A 139 -21.15 5.06 10.93
C LEU A 139 -21.58 3.80 11.66
N ASP A 140 -20.84 3.40 12.68
CA ASP A 140 -21.06 2.16 13.43
C ASP A 140 -21.26 0.93 12.51
N VAL A 141 -20.34 0.81 11.54
CA VAL A 141 -20.46 -0.25 10.52
C VAL A 141 -20.36 -1.64 11.14
N LYS A 142 -19.67 -1.78 12.28
CA LYS A 142 -19.63 -3.04 13.01
C LYS A 142 -21.03 -3.48 13.44
N ALA A 143 -21.81 -2.60 14.08
CA ALA A 143 -23.17 -2.91 14.49
C ALA A 143 -24.11 -3.21 13.30
N LEU A 144 -23.91 -2.51 12.17
CA LEU A 144 -24.64 -2.83 10.94
C LEU A 144 -24.33 -4.24 10.43
N LYS A 145 -23.06 -4.67 10.51
CA LYS A 145 -22.64 -6.02 10.12
C LYS A 145 -23.17 -7.08 11.10
N GLU A 146 -23.09 -6.84 12.39
CA GLU A 146 -23.65 -7.72 13.40
C GLU A 146 -25.16 -7.95 13.19
N ALA A 147 -25.91 -6.91 12.81
CA ALA A 147 -27.33 -7.05 12.49
C ALA A 147 -27.56 -7.90 11.22
N GLN A 148 -26.77 -7.68 10.15
CA GLN A 148 -26.82 -8.50 8.93
C GLN A 148 -26.45 -9.95 9.18
N GLU A 149 -25.45 -10.20 10.03
CA GLU A 149 -25.00 -11.54 10.42
C GLU A 149 -26.08 -12.26 11.21
N ALA A 150 -26.75 -11.57 12.13
CA ALA A 150 -27.88 -12.13 12.89
C ALA A 150 -29.07 -12.50 11.97
N GLU A 151 -29.37 -11.63 10.99
CA GLU A 151 -30.42 -11.92 9.99
C GLU A 151 -30.04 -13.13 9.12
N PHE A 152 -28.77 -13.20 8.65
CA PHE A 152 -28.28 -14.34 7.88
C PHE A 152 -28.33 -15.63 8.71
N GLN A 153 -27.90 -15.60 9.96
CA GLN A 153 -27.92 -16.78 10.85
C GLN A 153 -29.34 -17.30 11.04
N ALA A 154 -30.28 -16.42 11.33
CA ALA A 154 -31.70 -16.81 11.50
C ALA A 154 -32.30 -17.37 10.20
N TRP A 155 -31.91 -16.82 9.05
CA TRP A 155 -32.31 -17.35 7.75
C TRP A 155 -31.72 -18.76 7.50
N ALA A 156 -30.43 -18.95 7.76
CA ALA A 156 -29.75 -20.22 7.56
C ALA A 156 -30.36 -21.34 8.39
N GLU A 157 -30.63 -21.08 9.67
CA GLU A 157 -31.26 -22.05 10.59
C GLU A 157 -32.67 -22.49 10.14
N GLN A 158 -33.40 -21.64 9.44
CA GLN A 158 -34.76 -21.93 9.00
C GLN A 158 -34.86 -22.51 7.60
N ASN A 159 -33.89 -22.25 6.72
CA ASN A 159 -34.02 -22.48 5.28
C ASN A 159 -32.95 -23.41 4.70
N THR A 160 -31.95 -23.82 5.47
CA THR A 160 -30.85 -24.67 4.99
C THR A 160 -30.72 -25.95 5.79
N LEU A 161 -30.13 -26.99 5.18
CA LEU A 161 -29.83 -28.23 5.83
C LEU A 161 -28.45 -28.17 6.52
N PRO A 162 -28.22 -28.87 7.65
CA PRO A 162 -26.92 -28.84 8.33
C PRO A 162 -25.73 -29.20 7.44
N GLU A 163 -25.93 -30.16 6.51
CA GLU A 163 -24.90 -30.59 5.56
C GLU A 163 -24.49 -29.54 4.52
N GLU A 164 -25.26 -28.48 4.35
CA GLU A 164 -24.94 -27.37 3.48
C GLU A 164 -23.93 -26.39 4.13
N GLY A 165 -23.74 -26.49 5.46
CA GLY A 165 -22.71 -25.74 6.20
C GLY A 165 -23.00 -24.24 6.43
N PHE A 166 -24.13 -23.72 5.97
CA PHE A 166 -24.45 -22.28 6.13
C PHE A 166 -24.66 -21.88 7.60
N VAL A 167 -25.21 -22.77 8.42
CA VAL A 167 -25.47 -22.51 9.85
C VAL A 167 -24.15 -22.26 10.61
N ASP A 168 -23.08 -22.94 10.25
CA ASP A 168 -21.80 -22.86 10.95
C ASP A 168 -20.86 -21.81 10.33
N ALA A 169 -21.20 -21.25 9.17
CA ALA A 169 -20.30 -20.41 8.37
C ALA A 169 -19.77 -19.21 9.15
N LEU A 170 -20.61 -18.45 9.85
CA LEU A 170 -20.18 -17.31 10.64
C LEU A 170 -19.29 -17.70 11.83
N GLY A 171 -19.60 -18.82 12.46
CA GLY A 171 -18.78 -19.42 13.53
C GLY A 171 -17.38 -19.76 13.03
N MET A 172 -17.28 -20.42 11.87
CA MET A 172 -16.00 -20.78 11.24
C MET A 172 -15.18 -19.54 10.84
N ILE A 173 -15.82 -18.51 10.29
CA ILE A 173 -15.14 -17.24 9.95
C ILE A 173 -14.60 -16.58 11.22
N ARG A 174 -15.40 -16.49 12.28
CA ARG A 174 -14.97 -15.93 13.56
C ARG A 174 -13.75 -16.66 14.14
N GLU A 175 -13.78 -17.99 14.15
CA GLU A 175 -12.66 -18.81 14.63
C GLU A 175 -11.41 -18.55 13.77
N ALA A 176 -11.54 -18.57 12.45
CA ALA A 176 -10.43 -18.30 11.54
C ALA A 176 -9.83 -16.89 11.73
N VAL A 177 -10.65 -15.86 11.92
CA VAL A 177 -10.20 -14.50 12.19
C VAL A 177 -9.43 -14.43 13.52
N ASN A 178 -9.99 -15.05 14.59
CA ASN A 178 -9.35 -15.07 15.91
C ASN A 178 -8.02 -15.81 15.89
N ASP A 179 -7.93 -16.95 15.23
CA ASP A 179 -6.70 -17.72 15.08
C ASP A 179 -5.64 -16.92 14.29
N ASN A 180 -6.06 -16.22 13.25
CA ASN A 180 -5.17 -15.40 12.45
C ASN A 180 -4.68 -14.13 13.16
N MET A 181 -5.42 -13.58 14.11
CA MET A 181 -5.04 -12.35 14.81
C MET A 181 -3.66 -12.45 15.49
N ALA A 182 -3.30 -13.64 15.98
CA ALA A 182 -1.99 -13.87 16.58
C ALA A 182 -0.82 -13.67 15.57
N TYR A 183 -1.07 -13.90 14.29
CA TYR A 183 -0.07 -13.82 13.22
C TYR A 183 -0.16 -12.52 12.43
N THR A 184 -1.34 -11.94 12.29
CA THR A 184 -1.58 -10.72 11.49
C THR A 184 -0.69 -9.57 11.94
N GLY A 185 -0.61 -9.31 13.25
CA GLY A 185 0.21 -8.24 13.79
C GLY A 185 1.70 -8.41 13.49
N PRO A 186 2.34 -9.51 13.89
CA PRO A 186 3.74 -9.77 13.57
C PRO A 186 4.04 -9.73 12.07
N LEU A 187 3.23 -10.38 11.25
CA LEU A 187 3.41 -10.40 9.80
C LEU A 187 3.28 -9.00 9.18
N GLN A 188 2.37 -8.17 9.69
CA GLN A 188 2.23 -6.80 9.23
C GLN A 188 3.47 -5.97 9.57
N TYR A 189 4.04 -6.08 10.77
CA TYR A 189 5.29 -5.41 11.11
C TYR A 189 6.43 -5.87 10.20
N LEU A 190 6.59 -7.17 9.97
CA LEU A 190 7.62 -7.68 9.07
C LEU A 190 7.42 -7.20 7.62
N SER A 191 6.19 -7.24 7.13
CA SER A 191 5.88 -6.81 5.77
C SER A 191 5.98 -5.29 5.59
N GLU A 192 5.29 -4.50 6.42
CA GLU A 192 5.20 -3.05 6.25
C GLU A 192 6.47 -2.33 6.72
N ALA A 193 7.01 -2.70 7.89
CA ALA A 193 8.18 -2.04 8.42
C ALA A 193 9.47 -2.49 7.71
N MET A 194 9.68 -3.79 7.51
CA MET A 194 10.93 -4.29 6.93
C MET A 194 10.89 -4.26 5.40
N VAL A 195 10.00 -5.06 4.78
CA VAL A 195 10.06 -5.30 3.32
C VAL A 195 9.61 -4.09 2.51
N ARG A 196 8.58 -3.36 2.97
CA ARG A 196 8.01 -2.24 2.21
C ARG A 196 8.59 -0.88 2.57
N SER A 197 9.16 -0.73 3.77
CA SER A 197 9.67 0.55 4.24
C SER A 197 11.17 0.71 4.03
N VAL A 198 11.96 -0.34 4.29
CA VAL A 198 13.42 -0.34 4.11
C VAL A 198 13.74 -0.67 2.65
N GLU A 199 14.17 0.33 1.89
CA GLU A 199 14.25 0.21 0.43
C GLU A 199 15.30 -0.80 -0.03
N ILE A 200 16.45 -0.87 0.65
CA ILE A 200 17.54 -1.80 0.29
C ILE A 200 17.14 -3.28 0.42
N MET A 201 16.06 -3.60 1.16
CA MET A 201 15.59 -4.98 1.31
C MET A 201 15.21 -5.62 -0.03
N THR A 202 14.54 -4.89 -0.92
CA THR A 202 14.12 -5.45 -2.21
C THR A 202 15.31 -5.80 -3.12
N PRO A 203 16.27 -4.89 -3.38
CA PRO A 203 17.48 -5.27 -4.12
C PRO A 203 18.29 -6.37 -3.44
N ALA A 204 18.36 -6.42 -2.10
CA ALA A 204 19.02 -7.51 -1.39
C ALA A 204 18.34 -8.86 -1.65
N LEU A 205 17.02 -8.92 -1.67
CA LEU A 205 16.27 -10.13 -2.03
C LEU A 205 16.51 -10.56 -3.48
N VAL A 206 16.58 -9.60 -4.41
CA VAL A 206 16.94 -9.90 -5.83
C VAL A 206 18.35 -10.47 -5.91
N ALA A 207 19.33 -9.85 -5.24
CA ALA A 207 20.70 -10.35 -5.20
C ALA A 207 20.78 -11.77 -4.61
N ASN A 208 20.10 -12.00 -3.49
CA ASN A 208 20.09 -13.30 -2.84
C ASN A 208 19.54 -14.41 -3.77
N ARG A 209 18.43 -14.14 -4.47
CA ARG A 209 17.87 -15.09 -5.44
C ARG A 209 18.85 -15.43 -6.56
N MET A 210 19.60 -14.44 -7.04
CA MET A 210 20.60 -14.67 -8.08
C MET A 210 21.81 -15.46 -7.57
N LEU A 211 22.25 -15.18 -6.33
CA LEU A 211 23.41 -15.86 -5.73
C LEU A 211 23.11 -17.31 -5.33
N THR A 212 21.85 -17.62 -5.03
CA THR A 212 21.41 -18.96 -4.59
C THR A 212 20.85 -19.82 -5.73
N ALA A 213 20.66 -19.26 -6.92
CA ALA A 213 20.21 -20.01 -8.08
C ALA A 213 21.33 -20.91 -8.62
N GLU A 214 20.98 -22.14 -9.02
CA GLU A 214 21.94 -23.08 -9.63
C GLU A 214 22.52 -22.53 -10.95
N GLU A 215 21.66 -21.89 -11.74
CA GLU A 215 22.07 -21.19 -12.98
C GLU A 215 21.35 -19.84 -13.09
N VAL A 216 22.07 -18.83 -13.58
CA VAL A 216 21.52 -17.50 -13.86
C VAL A 216 21.74 -17.19 -15.33
N SER A 217 20.67 -17.07 -16.11
CA SER A 217 20.74 -16.75 -17.54
C SER A 217 21.31 -15.33 -17.77
N ASP A 218 21.88 -15.10 -18.94
CA ASP A 218 22.40 -13.78 -19.31
C ASP A 218 21.29 -12.73 -19.42
N GLU A 219 20.07 -13.14 -19.79
CA GLU A 219 18.89 -12.28 -19.77
C GLU A 219 18.54 -11.85 -18.34
N ALA A 220 18.55 -12.78 -17.38
CA ALA A 220 18.29 -12.46 -15.97
C ALA A 220 19.35 -11.51 -15.39
N LYS A 221 20.64 -11.70 -15.77
CA LYS A 221 21.72 -10.78 -15.41
C LYS A 221 21.51 -9.37 -15.98
N ALA A 222 21.08 -9.28 -17.25
CA ALA A 222 20.81 -8.01 -17.91
C ALA A 222 19.63 -7.28 -17.24
N GLN A 223 18.54 -7.98 -16.96
CA GLN A 223 17.37 -7.44 -16.25
C GLN A 223 17.75 -6.97 -14.83
N ALA A 224 18.53 -7.73 -14.09
CA ALA A 224 19.02 -7.32 -12.77
C ALA A 224 19.88 -6.06 -12.85
N LYS A 225 20.78 -5.98 -13.83
CA LYS A 225 21.62 -4.77 -14.04
C LYS A 225 20.77 -3.53 -14.31
N GLU A 226 19.76 -3.65 -15.15
CA GLU A 226 18.82 -2.57 -15.43
C GLU A 226 18.02 -2.19 -14.19
N TYR A 227 17.51 -3.18 -13.45
CA TYR A 227 16.80 -2.98 -12.19
C TYR A 227 17.64 -2.18 -11.18
N TYR A 228 18.90 -2.58 -10.94
CA TYR A 228 19.77 -1.86 -10.01
C TYR A 228 20.10 -0.45 -10.51
N ALA A 229 20.35 -0.28 -11.80
CA ALA A 229 20.60 1.05 -12.37
C ALA A 229 19.41 2.00 -12.17
N ASN A 230 18.18 1.50 -12.31
CA ASN A 230 16.97 2.27 -12.06
C ASN A 230 16.71 2.50 -10.55
N PHE A 231 16.94 1.49 -9.72
CA PHE A 231 16.81 1.64 -8.28
C PHE A 231 17.68 2.75 -7.71
N TYR A 232 18.97 2.79 -8.06
CA TYR A 232 19.92 3.78 -7.54
C TYR A 232 19.70 5.21 -8.03
N LYS A 233 18.90 5.43 -9.08
CA LYS A 233 18.52 6.81 -9.49
C LYS A 233 17.72 7.53 -8.41
N ASP A 234 16.79 6.82 -7.79
CA ASP A 234 15.83 7.38 -6.85
C ASP A 234 16.06 6.86 -5.41
N TYR A 235 17.25 6.30 -5.14
CA TYR A 235 17.65 5.84 -3.83
C TYR A 235 18.49 6.88 -3.10
N ASN A 236 18.20 7.10 -1.83
CA ASN A 236 19.00 7.93 -0.94
C ASN A 236 19.40 7.14 0.30
N LEU A 237 20.66 6.72 0.34
CA LEU A 237 21.23 5.90 1.42
C LEU A 237 21.05 6.54 2.82
N PRO A 238 21.34 7.84 3.05
CA PRO A 238 21.12 8.44 4.37
C PRO A 238 19.68 8.37 4.86
N THR A 239 18.71 8.57 3.97
CA THR A 239 17.28 8.49 4.30
C THR A 239 16.86 7.07 4.62
N ASP A 240 17.25 6.10 3.77
CA ASP A 240 16.91 4.69 3.98
C ASP A 240 17.54 4.15 5.26
N ARG A 241 18.77 4.54 5.59
CA ARG A 241 19.45 4.23 6.86
C ARG A 241 18.66 4.70 8.08
N LYS A 242 18.11 5.93 8.07
CA LYS A 242 17.24 6.44 9.14
C LYS A 242 15.96 5.61 9.24
N VAL A 243 15.35 5.30 8.09
CA VAL A 243 14.14 4.46 8.02
C VAL A 243 14.44 3.07 8.57
N ALA A 244 15.55 2.43 8.17
CA ALA A 244 15.93 1.12 8.65
C ALA A 244 16.07 1.07 10.18
N ARG A 245 16.75 2.04 10.80
CA ARG A 245 16.85 2.15 12.27
C ARG A 245 15.48 2.19 12.92
N LYS A 246 14.61 3.08 12.45
CA LYS A 246 13.28 3.24 13.03
C LYS A 246 12.44 1.98 12.88
N MET A 247 12.45 1.39 11.69
CA MET A 247 11.64 0.20 11.39
C MET A 247 12.11 -1.03 12.17
N LEU A 248 13.41 -1.27 12.26
CA LEU A 248 13.97 -2.37 13.07
C LEU A 248 13.63 -2.21 14.56
N SER A 249 13.73 -0.99 15.10
CA SER A 249 13.33 -0.71 16.48
C SER A 249 11.84 -1.01 16.70
N MET A 250 10.97 -0.57 15.80
CA MET A 250 9.54 -0.84 15.89
C MET A 250 9.22 -2.34 15.81
N VAL A 251 9.93 -3.10 14.96
CA VAL A 251 9.79 -4.57 14.91
C VAL A 251 10.22 -5.17 16.25
N LYS A 252 11.39 -4.79 16.78
CA LYS A 252 11.90 -5.31 18.06
C LYS A 252 10.95 -5.04 19.24
N GLU A 253 10.30 -3.89 19.24
CA GLU A 253 9.38 -3.46 20.31
C GLU A 253 8.01 -4.15 20.24
N ASN A 254 7.54 -4.51 19.04
CA ASN A 254 6.15 -4.91 18.83
C ASN A 254 5.95 -6.37 18.38
N VAL A 255 7.01 -7.06 18.00
CA VAL A 255 6.94 -8.47 17.56
C VAL A 255 7.55 -9.37 18.64
N LYS A 256 6.77 -10.32 19.14
CA LYS A 256 7.23 -11.25 20.20
C LYS A 256 8.19 -12.30 19.64
N ASP A 257 7.80 -12.95 18.55
CA ASP A 257 8.60 -14.00 17.89
C ASP A 257 9.41 -13.36 16.76
N LEU A 258 10.53 -12.73 17.15
CA LEU A 258 11.41 -12.01 16.24
C LEU A 258 12.08 -12.96 15.23
N PRO A 259 12.31 -12.51 13.99
CA PRO A 259 13.17 -13.23 13.05
C PRO A 259 14.54 -13.55 13.65
N THR A 260 15.12 -14.68 13.27
CA THR A 260 16.39 -15.19 13.78
C THR A 260 17.54 -14.18 13.69
N VAL A 261 17.51 -13.28 12.70
CA VAL A 261 18.50 -12.20 12.56
C VAL A 261 18.61 -11.31 13.80
N PHE A 262 17.53 -11.16 14.58
CA PHE A 262 17.59 -10.38 15.81
C PHE A 262 18.46 -11.08 16.87
N ALA A 263 18.24 -12.37 17.11
CA ALA A 263 19.01 -13.14 18.07
C ALA A 263 20.42 -13.48 17.55
N GLU A 264 20.54 -13.98 16.32
CA GLU A 264 21.79 -14.52 15.79
C GLU A 264 22.77 -13.44 15.32
N VAL A 265 22.27 -12.27 14.94
CA VAL A 265 23.11 -11.19 14.43
C VAL A 265 23.05 -9.98 15.36
N ILE A 266 21.87 -9.37 15.55
CA ILE A 266 21.77 -8.09 16.29
C ILE A 266 22.17 -8.29 17.76
N ASP A 267 21.60 -9.27 18.43
CA ASP A 267 21.91 -9.51 19.85
C ASP A 267 23.29 -10.14 20.02
N ALA A 268 23.64 -11.16 19.23
CA ALA A 268 24.89 -11.90 19.41
C ALA A 268 26.15 -11.12 18.97
N GLN A 269 26.06 -10.33 17.88
CA GLN A 269 27.23 -9.66 17.31
C GLN A 269 27.29 -8.16 17.62
N PHE A 270 26.13 -7.52 17.88
CA PHE A 270 26.03 -6.09 18.17
C PHE A 270 25.48 -5.78 19.56
N GLY A 271 25.35 -6.80 20.46
CA GLY A 271 24.86 -6.61 21.83
C GLY A 271 23.42 -6.07 21.90
N GLY A 272 22.61 -6.30 20.88
CA GLY A 272 21.25 -5.79 20.79
C GLY A 272 21.13 -4.35 20.30
N ASP A 273 22.26 -3.72 19.94
CA ASP A 273 22.32 -2.35 19.43
C ASP A 273 21.95 -2.30 17.95
N ILE A 274 20.72 -1.84 17.67
CA ILE A 274 20.18 -1.68 16.31
C ILE A 274 20.94 -0.60 15.54
N ASP A 275 21.37 0.46 16.19
CA ASP A 275 22.11 1.54 15.54
C ASP A 275 23.47 1.05 15.03
N ALA A 276 24.20 0.31 15.86
CA ALA A 276 25.46 -0.32 15.46
C ALA A 276 25.28 -1.33 14.32
N TYR A 277 24.21 -2.12 14.37
CA TYR A 277 23.90 -3.05 13.28
C TYR A 277 23.57 -2.35 11.97
N VAL A 278 22.73 -1.31 12.00
CA VAL A 278 22.41 -0.52 10.81
C VAL A 278 23.63 0.20 10.29
N ASP A 279 24.50 0.73 11.16
CA ASP A 279 25.75 1.36 10.75
C ASP A 279 26.73 0.39 10.07
N TYR A 280 26.67 -0.88 10.43
CA TYR A 280 27.42 -1.94 9.75
C TYR A 280 26.86 -2.30 8.37
N LEU A 281 25.53 -2.23 8.21
CA LEU A 281 24.86 -2.59 6.95
C LEU A 281 25.00 -1.52 5.85
N TYR A 282 25.09 -0.23 6.24
CA TYR A 282 25.06 0.93 5.34
C TYR A 282 26.42 1.61 5.21
#